data_19c804015895e4f58e5d2a0127d70b0a
#
_entry.id   19c804015895e4f58e5d2a0127d70b0a
#
_cell.length_a   1.000
_cell.length_b   1.000
_cell.length_c   1.000
_cell.angle_alpha   90.00
_cell.angle_beta   90.00
_cell.angle_gamma   90.00
#
_symmetry.space_group_name_H-M   'P 1'
#
loop_
_entity.id
_entity.type
_entity.pdbx_description
1 polymer ?
#
loop_
_entity_poly.entity_id
_entity_poly.type
_entity_poly.pdbx_seq_one_letter_code
_entity_poly.pdbx_strand_id
1 'polypeptide(L)'
;MLNFLSAKVGEALYDHQWDAKRNAEGTKTVDLFDGFDTITEKEITAKTISVANGNMVNVDPSTINSTNAVEVLKTIYRAADPHLRRLKTQMFVTPSIYDAYCDDYKTTTGAIPYNTQFKQTFVEGSENRCEIVPLSNKAGSKYIHLTTKQNMLVGVCQEGDDESVAVEKHEAFRLLFVMTMFYGVEFETISKERLLVAGKVTA
;
A
#
# COMPACT_ATOMS: atom_id res chain seq x y z
N MET A 1 -18.53 1.65 -24.51
CA MET A 1 -17.35 2.55 -24.62
C MET A 1 -17.12 3.33 -23.32
N LEU A 2 -18.11 4.01 -22.77
CA LEU A 2 -17.96 4.80 -21.52
C LEU A 2 -17.50 3.94 -20.34
N ASN A 3 -18.15 2.80 -20.06
CA ASN A 3 -17.74 1.87 -19.00
C ASN A 3 -16.29 1.35 -19.16
N PHE A 4 -15.82 1.26 -20.40
CA PHE A 4 -14.43 0.88 -20.66
C PHE A 4 -13.47 1.99 -20.27
N LEU A 5 -13.82 3.25 -20.53
CA LEU A 5 -12.98 4.41 -20.15
C LEU A 5 -12.93 4.56 -18.62
N SER A 6 -14.08 4.49 -17.93
CA SER A 6 -14.12 4.52 -16.46
C SER A 6 -13.28 3.41 -15.86
N ALA A 7 -13.42 2.17 -16.34
CA ALA A 7 -12.63 1.03 -15.85
C ALA A 7 -11.13 1.25 -16.04
N LYS A 8 -10.71 1.83 -17.19
CA LYS A 8 -9.29 2.12 -17.44
C LYS A 8 -8.74 3.25 -16.58
N VAL A 9 -9.54 4.25 -16.26
CA VAL A 9 -9.15 5.30 -15.32
C VAL A 9 -9.01 4.73 -13.91
N GLY A 10 -9.97 3.94 -13.45
CA GLY A 10 -9.90 3.27 -12.16
C GLY A 10 -8.70 2.34 -12.04
N GLU A 11 -8.40 1.56 -13.08
CA GLU A 11 -7.19 0.71 -13.15
C GLU A 11 -5.91 1.55 -13.04
N ALA A 12 -5.80 2.65 -13.78
CA ALA A 12 -4.64 3.53 -13.76
C ALA A 12 -4.47 4.24 -12.40
N LEU A 13 -5.56 4.64 -11.74
CA LEU A 13 -5.50 5.20 -10.39
C LEU A 13 -5.04 4.15 -9.36
N TYR A 14 -5.57 2.93 -9.46
CA TYR A 14 -5.16 1.83 -8.60
C TYR A 14 -3.68 1.48 -8.77
N ASP A 15 -3.20 1.41 -10.02
CA ASP A 15 -1.81 1.06 -10.33
C ASP A 15 -0.81 2.05 -9.69
N HIS A 16 -1.19 3.34 -9.59
CA HIS A 16 -0.35 4.39 -9.04
C HIS A 16 -0.69 4.80 -7.60
N GLN A 17 -1.56 4.05 -6.91
CA GLN A 17 -1.99 4.37 -5.55
C GLN A 17 -0.84 4.45 -4.53
N TRP A 18 0.28 3.77 -4.80
CA TRP A 18 1.45 3.76 -3.92
C TRP A 18 2.53 4.73 -4.37
N ASP A 19 2.88 4.74 -5.66
CA ASP A 19 4.05 5.45 -6.21
C ASP A 19 3.75 6.84 -6.77
N ALA A 20 2.47 7.23 -6.88
CA ALA A 20 2.09 8.54 -7.40
C ALA A 20 2.76 9.69 -6.64
N LYS A 21 3.19 10.71 -7.39
CA LYS A 21 3.79 11.92 -6.85
C LYS A 21 3.24 13.14 -7.60
N ARG A 22 2.49 13.96 -6.87
CA ARG A 22 1.83 15.14 -7.46
C ARG A 22 2.83 16.08 -8.15
N ASN A 23 2.54 16.38 -9.42
CA ASN A 23 3.22 17.37 -10.22
C ASN A 23 2.18 18.21 -10.98
N ALA A 24 2.10 19.52 -10.67
CA ALA A 24 1.11 20.41 -11.28
C ALA A 24 1.27 20.58 -12.79
N GLU A 25 2.48 20.41 -13.30
CA GLU A 25 2.80 20.49 -14.74
C GLU A 25 2.77 19.10 -15.42
N GLY A 26 2.49 18.06 -14.66
CA GLY A 26 2.44 16.68 -15.16
C GLY A 26 1.16 16.39 -15.96
N THR A 27 1.25 15.40 -16.84
CA THR A 27 0.14 14.99 -17.71
C THR A 27 -0.19 13.50 -17.57
N LYS A 28 0.50 12.79 -16.68
CA LYS A 28 0.32 11.35 -16.46
C LYS A 28 -0.49 11.10 -15.19
N THR A 29 -1.10 9.93 -15.08
CA THR A 29 -1.85 9.52 -13.87
C THR A 29 -0.98 9.57 -12.62
N VAL A 30 0.30 9.21 -12.71
CA VAL A 30 1.26 9.27 -11.60
C VAL A 30 1.50 10.69 -11.06
N ASP A 31 1.15 11.71 -11.83
CA ASP A 31 1.37 13.13 -11.49
C ASP A 31 0.15 13.77 -10.79
N LEU A 32 -0.97 13.05 -10.64
CA LEU A 32 -2.23 13.64 -10.21
C LEU A 32 -2.33 13.82 -8.69
N PHE A 33 -1.79 12.92 -7.91
CA PHE A 33 -1.89 12.90 -6.44
C PHE A 33 -0.62 12.33 -5.81
N ASP A 34 -0.52 12.40 -4.49
CA ASP A 34 0.55 11.71 -3.74
C ASP A 34 0.06 10.34 -3.30
N GLY A 35 0.79 9.30 -3.66
CA GLY A 35 0.53 7.93 -3.21
C GLY A 35 1.05 7.65 -1.80
N PHE A 36 0.68 6.53 -1.21
CA PHE A 36 1.04 6.18 0.16
C PHE A 36 2.55 6.14 0.42
N ASP A 37 3.36 5.67 -0.54
CA ASP A 37 4.82 5.68 -0.39
C ASP A 37 5.38 7.10 -0.45
N THR A 38 4.83 7.97 -1.31
CA THR A 38 5.22 9.38 -1.40
C THR A 38 4.86 10.15 -0.13
N ILE A 39 3.67 9.89 0.44
CA ILE A 39 3.27 10.45 1.73
C ILE A 39 4.24 9.97 2.83
N THR A 40 4.54 8.67 2.85
CA THR A 40 5.51 8.09 3.79
C THR A 40 6.88 8.76 3.68
N GLU A 41 7.40 9.01 2.46
CA GLU A 41 8.67 9.72 2.25
C GLU A 41 8.65 11.15 2.76
N LYS A 42 7.54 11.87 2.55
CA LYS A 42 7.35 13.22 3.08
C LYS A 42 7.35 13.23 4.61
N GLU A 43 6.64 12.30 5.24
CA GLU A 43 6.54 12.18 6.69
C GLU A 43 7.84 11.70 7.35
N ILE A 44 8.64 10.88 6.66
CA ILE A 44 10.00 10.53 7.09
C ILE A 44 10.89 11.78 7.04
N THR A 45 10.81 12.57 5.97
CA THR A 45 11.57 13.83 5.82
C THR A 45 11.18 14.84 6.89
N ALA A 46 9.89 14.94 7.22
CA ALA A 46 9.36 15.77 8.30
C ALA A 46 9.69 15.22 9.70
N LYS A 47 10.25 14.01 9.80
CA LYS A 47 10.54 13.27 11.05
C LYS A 47 9.31 12.92 11.88
N THR A 48 8.13 12.95 11.30
CA THR A 48 6.88 12.48 11.92
C THR A 48 6.84 10.94 11.92
N ILE A 49 7.31 10.31 10.84
CA ILE A 49 7.62 8.89 10.80
C ILE A 49 9.12 8.74 11.07
N SER A 50 9.46 8.13 12.20
CA SER A 50 10.86 7.93 12.59
C SER A 50 11.00 6.78 13.59
N VAL A 51 12.20 6.23 13.70
CA VAL A 51 12.52 5.20 14.71
C VAL A 51 12.33 5.76 16.12
N ALA A 52 12.64 7.04 16.35
CA ALA A 52 12.49 7.71 17.65
C ALA A 52 11.02 7.80 18.07
N ASN A 53 10.10 8.00 17.16
CA ASN A 53 8.67 8.04 17.44
C ASN A 53 8.03 6.65 17.57
N GLY A 54 8.78 5.59 17.27
CA GLY A 54 8.32 4.20 17.38
C GLY A 54 7.34 3.77 16.28
N ASN A 55 7.19 4.56 15.22
CA ASN A 55 6.34 4.24 14.05
C ASN A 55 7.17 3.87 12.80
N MET A 56 8.50 3.70 12.95
CA MET A 56 9.38 3.21 11.90
C MET A 56 10.36 2.17 12.43
N VAL A 57 10.62 1.15 11.62
CA VAL A 57 11.66 0.13 11.84
C VAL A 57 12.68 0.21 10.72
N ASN A 58 13.97 0.25 11.08
CA ASN A 58 15.05 0.23 10.10
C ASN A 58 15.27 -1.21 9.58
N VAL A 59 14.54 -1.56 8.55
CA VAL A 59 14.67 -2.81 7.80
C VAL A 59 14.67 -2.46 6.32
N ASP A 60 15.67 -2.91 5.59
CA ASP A 60 15.71 -2.73 4.13
C ASP A 60 14.89 -3.85 3.45
N PRO A 61 13.72 -3.55 2.84
CA PRO A 61 12.90 -4.58 2.18
C PRO A 61 13.62 -5.30 1.04
N SER A 62 14.65 -4.69 0.44
CA SER A 62 15.42 -5.28 -0.65
C SER A 62 16.31 -6.45 -0.20
N THR A 63 16.56 -6.58 1.11
CA THR A 63 17.36 -7.68 1.67
C THR A 63 16.54 -8.92 2.03
N ILE A 64 15.21 -8.82 1.90
CA ILE A 64 14.30 -9.92 2.20
C ILE A 64 14.35 -10.94 1.07
N ASN A 65 14.57 -12.19 1.43
CA ASN A 65 14.69 -13.32 0.49
C ASN A 65 14.08 -14.60 1.07
N SER A 66 14.10 -15.69 0.31
CA SER A 66 13.51 -16.98 0.66
C SER A 66 14.17 -17.73 1.83
N THR A 67 15.14 -17.12 2.55
CA THR A 67 15.81 -17.72 3.71
C THR A 67 15.67 -16.89 4.99
N ASN A 68 15.09 -15.67 4.90
CA ASN A 68 14.98 -14.77 6.03
C ASN A 68 13.61 -14.05 6.15
N ALA A 69 12.73 -14.27 5.19
CA ALA A 69 11.49 -13.51 5.10
C ALA A 69 10.58 -13.71 6.31
N VAL A 70 10.47 -14.93 6.82
CA VAL A 70 9.65 -15.26 8.01
C VAL A 70 10.15 -14.50 9.24
N GLU A 71 11.46 -14.56 9.50
CA GLU A 71 12.05 -13.92 10.68
C GLU A 71 11.98 -12.38 10.57
N VAL A 72 12.23 -11.82 9.39
CA VAL A 72 12.17 -10.37 9.17
C VAL A 72 10.75 -9.84 9.34
N LEU A 73 9.73 -10.45 8.71
CA LEU A 73 8.33 -9.99 8.86
C LEU A 73 7.83 -10.16 10.29
N LYS A 74 8.25 -11.23 10.97
CA LYS A 74 7.96 -11.45 12.39
C LYS A 74 8.62 -10.38 13.28
N THR A 75 9.84 -9.98 12.96
CA THR A 75 10.54 -8.90 13.67
C THR A 75 9.83 -7.56 13.47
N ILE A 76 9.41 -7.23 12.25
CA ILE A 76 8.61 -6.02 11.97
C ILE A 76 7.32 -6.04 12.80
N TYR A 77 6.58 -7.16 12.80
CA TYR A 77 5.36 -7.27 13.57
C TYR A 77 5.57 -7.12 15.07
N ARG A 78 6.66 -7.69 15.61
CA ARG A 78 7.01 -7.61 17.03
C ARG A 78 7.46 -6.23 17.47
N ALA A 79 8.03 -5.43 16.55
CA ALA A 79 8.41 -4.06 16.80
C ALA A 79 7.22 -3.08 16.85
N ALA A 80 6.04 -3.52 16.41
CA ALA A 80 4.83 -2.72 16.45
C ALA A 80 4.36 -2.46 17.88
N ASP A 81 3.75 -1.29 18.09
CA ASP A 81 3.16 -0.91 19.37
C ASP A 81 2.13 -1.95 19.85
N PRO A 82 2.04 -2.27 21.16
CA PRO A 82 1.05 -3.20 21.71
C PRO A 82 -0.40 -2.86 21.35
N HIS A 83 -0.75 -1.58 21.18
CA HIS A 83 -2.08 -1.16 20.74
C HIS A 83 -2.36 -1.59 19.29
N LEU A 84 -1.41 -1.37 18.38
CA LEU A 84 -1.52 -1.81 16.99
C LEU A 84 -1.63 -3.34 16.89
N ARG A 85 -0.82 -4.08 17.65
CA ARG A 85 -0.79 -5.56 17.65
C ARG A 85 -2.08 -6.20 18.17
N ARG A 86 -2.90 -5.49 18.96
CA ARG A 86 -4.21 -5.99 19.42
C ARG A 86 -5.28 -5.92 18.34
N LEU A 87 -5.09 -5.07 17.34
CA LEU A 87 -6.03 -4.87 16.23
C LEU A 87 -5.85 -5.95 15.18
N LYS A 88 -6.84 -6.13 14.31
CA LYS A 88 -6.66 -6.83 13.05
C LYS A 88 -5.90 -5.92 12.10
N THR A 89 -4.65 -6.26 11.85
CA THR A 89 -3.74 -5.48 11.01
C THR A 89 -3.50 -6.16 9.68
N GLN A 90 -3.10 -5.37 8.71
CA GLN A 90 -2.64 -5.83 7.41
C GLN A 90 -1.19 -5.36 7.21
N MET A 91 -0.36 -6.27 6.74
CA MET A 91 1.02 -5.97 6.34
C MET A 91 1.07 -5.93 4.81
N PHE A 92 1.15 -4.73 4.27
CA PHE A 92 1.21 -4.51 2.83
C PHE A 92 2.63 -4.68 2.32
N VAL A 93 2.82 -5.70 1.50
CA VAL A 93 4.13 -6.09 0.96
C VAL A 93 4.12 -6.14 -0.56
N THR A 94 5.32 -6.17 -1.15
CA THR A 94 5.45 -6.46 -2.58
C THR A 94 5.18 -7.93 -2.85
N PRO A 95 4.75 -8.32 -4.06
CA PRO A 95 4.56 -9.73 -4.42
C PRO A 95 5.82 -10.57 -4.21
N SER A 96 7.00 -10.03 -4.52
CA SER A 96 8.28 -10.74 -4.34
C SER A 96 8.57 -11.07 -2.87
N ILE A 97 8.22 -10.18 -1.93
CA ILE A 97 8.38 -10.45 -0.50
C ILE A 97 7.40 -11.52 -0.03
N TYR A 98 6.18 -11.51 -0.57
CA TYR A 98 5.20 -12.53 -0.26
C TYR A 98 5.64 -13.92 -0.75
N ASP A 99 6.15 -14.00 -1.97
CA ASP A 99 6.68 -15.25 -2.53
C ASP A 99 7.87 -15.77 -1.70
N ALA A 100 8.79 -14.86 -1.34
CA ALA A 100 9.90 -15.19 -0.47
C ALA A 100 9.45 -15.70 0.91
N TYR A 101 8.40 -15.10 1.48
CA TYR A 101 7.82 -15.56 2.75
C TYR A 101 7.22 -16.96 2.63
N CYS A 102 6.50 -17.26 1.54
CA CYS A 102 5.92 -18.59 1.31
C CYS A 102 7.00 -19.66 1.16
N ASP A 103 8.08 -19.36 0.44
CA ASP A 103 9.19 -20.28 0.22
C ASP A 103 9.98 -20.54 1.51
N ASP A 104 10.30 -19.49 2.25
CA ASP A 104 10.99 -19.57 3.54
C ASP A 104 10.17 -20.37 4.56
N TYR A 105 8.87 -20.06 4.66
CA TYR A 105 7.97 -20.77 5.57
C TYR A 105 7.87 -22.26 5.25
N LYS A 106 7.75 -22.60 3.97
CA LYS A 106 7.69 -23.99 3.51
C LYS A 106 9.00 -24.74 3.80
N THR A 107 10.15 -24.08 3.61
CA THR A 107 11.46 -24.67 3.87
C THR A 107 11.68 -24.89 5.37
N THR A 108 11.24 -23.96 6.20
CA THR A 108 11.46 -24.00 7.65
C THR A 108 10.48 -24.94 8.37
N THR A 109 9.22 -24.95 7.97
CA THR A 109 8.15 -25.69 8.69
C THR A 109 7.65 -26.93 7.96
N GLY A 110 7.96 -27.09 6.67
CA GLY A 110 7.39 -28.13 5.82
C GLY A 110 5.90 -27.94 5.49
N ALA A 111 5.31 -26.79 5.85
CA ALA A 111 3.90 -26.49 5.68
C ALA A 111 3.70 -25.27 4.77
N ILE A 112 2.44 -25.06 4.37
CA ILE A 112 2.05 -23.89 3.58
C ILE A 112 1.51 -22.82 4.55
N PRO A 113 1.95 -21.55 4.47
CA PRO A 113 1.52 -20.50 5.40
C PRO A 113 0.06 -20.06 5.19
N TYR A 114 -0.56 -20.50 4.10
CA TYR A 114 -1.94 -20.15 3.77
C TYR A 114 -2.93 -20.87 4.69
N ASN A 115 -3.74 -20.10 5.40
CA ASN A 115 -4.80 -20.62 6.25
C ASN A 115 -6.08 -20.82 5.45
N THR A 116 -6.47 -22.06 5.24
CA THR A 116 -7.66 -22.45 4.44
C THR A 116 -8.98 -22.01 5.09
N GLN A 117 -9.05 -21.94 6.43
CA GLN A 117 -10.24 -21.52 7.15
C GLN A 117 -10.54 -20.02 6.95
N PHE A 118 -9.50 -19.19 6.97
CA PHE A 118 -9.65 -17.75 6.79
C PHE A 118 -9.39 -17.28 5.35
N LYS A 119 -8.91 -18.17 4.46
CA LYS A 119 -8.52 -17.88 3.08
C LYS A 119 -7.48 -16.75 2.98
N GLN A 120 -6.56 -16.68 3.93
CA GLN A 120 -5.57 -15.62 4.09
C GLN A 120 -4.24 -16.20 4.58
N THR A 121 -3.17 -15.46 4.33
CA THR A 121 -1.84 -15.75 4.89
C THR A 121 -1.54 -14.78 6.02
N PHE A 122 -1.12 -15.30 7.16
CA PHE A 122 -0.82 -14.49 8.35
C PHE A 122 0.66 -14.52 8.67
N VAL A 123 1.15 -13.44 9.27
CA VAL A 123 2.51 -13.38 9.82
C VAL A 123 2.65 -14.40 10.94
N GLU A 124 3.71 -15.18 10.91
CA GLU A 124 4.04 -16.17 11.93
C GLU A 124 4.14 -15.52 13.33
N GLY A 125 3.46 -16.10 14.31
CA GLY A 125 3.42 -15.58 15.68
C GLY A 125 2.49 -14.38 15.89
N SER A 126 1.64 -14.03 14.91
CA SER A 126 0.63 -12.97 15.05
C SER A 126 -0.72 -13.46 15.58
N GLU A 127 -0.89 -14.77 15.85
CA GLU A 127 -2.17 -15.36 16.29
C GLU A 127 -3.33 -15.03 15.31
N ASN A 128 -3.04 -15.04 14.00
CA ASN A 128 -3.98 -14.69 12.93
C ASN A 128 -4.54 -13.24 13.02
N ARG A 129 -3.77 -12.32 13.63
CA ARG A 129 -4.16 -10.91 13.72
C ARG A 129 -3.55 -10.05 12.63
N CYS A 130 -2.40 -10.45 12.07
CA CYS A 130 -1.70 -9.72 11.03
C CYS A 130 -1.73 -10.51 9.71
N GLU A 131 -2.58 -10.07 8.79
CA GLU A 131 -2.66 -10.59 7.44
C GLU A 131 -1.53 -10.03 6.57
N ILE A 132 -0.90 -10.89 5.76
CA ILE A 132 0.05 -10.45 4.73
C ILE A 132 -0.72 -10.22 3.43
N VAL A 133 -0.67 -8.99 2.93
CA VAL A 133 -1.38 -8.58 1.72
C VAL A 133 -0.37 -8.22 0.64
N PRO A 134 -0.13 -9.12 -0.33
CA PRO A 134 0.68 -8.79 -1.50
C PRO A 134 -0.09 -7.89 -2.45
N LEU A 135 0.50 -6.76 -2.85
CA LEU A 135 -0.11 -5.81 -3.77
C LEU A 135 0.74 -5.65 -5.03
N SER A 136 0.16 -5.93 -6.20
CA SER A 136 0.84 -5.80 -7.48
C SER A 136 1.27 -4.35 -7.77
N ASN A 137 0.42 -3.39 -7.41
CA ASN A 137 0.68 -1.95 -7.54
C ASN A 137 1.71 -1.40 -6.54
N LYS A 138 2.24 -2.25 -5.66
CA LYS A 138 3.31 -1.94 -4.71
C LYS A 138 4.67 -2.53 -5.11
N ALA A 139 4.80 -3.11 -6.29
CA ALA A 139 5.99 -3.86 -6.72
C ALA A 139 7.31 -3.10 -6.65
N GLY A 140 7.31 -1.77 -6.84
CA GLY A 140 8.50 -0.90 -6.74
C GLY A 140 8.71 -0.25 -5.37
N SER A 141 7.89 -0.55 -4.38
CA SER A 141 7.94 0.09 -3.06
C SER A 141 9.19 -0.25 -2.28
N LYS A 142 9.74 0.76 -1.60
CA LYS A 142 10.88 0.65 -0.67
C LYS A 142 10.42 0.46 0.78
N TYR A 143 9.11 0.35 1.01
CA TYR A 143 8.51 0.32 2.34
C TYR A 143 7.57 -0.86 2.50
N ILE A 144 7.52 -1.41 3.70
CA ILE A 144 6.47 -2.32 4.16
C ILE A 144 5.62 -1.54 5.16
N HIS A 145 4.30 -1.54 4.96
CA HIS A 145 3.37 -0.84 5.83
C HIS A 145 2.56 -1.85 6.65
N LEU A 146 2.61 -1.69 7.96
CA LEU A 146 1.78 -2.44 8.90
C LEU A 146 0.75 -1.48 9.49
N THR A 147 -0.50 -1.66 9.14
CA THR A 147 -1.61 -0.79 9.57
C THR A 147 -2.94 -1.53 9.56
N THR A 148 -4.00 -0.86 9.97
CA THR A 148 -5.37 -1.36 9.82
C THR A 148 -5.98 -0.85 8.51
N LYS A 149 -6.88 -1.63 7.91
CA LYS A 149 -7.58 -1.20 6.69
C LYS A 149 -8.28 0.16 6.86
N GLN A 150 -8.82 0.43 8.05
CA GLN A 150 -9.52 1.68 8.36
C GLN A 150 -8.61 2.91 8.36
N ASN A 151 -7.31 2.72 8.60
CA ASN A 151 -6.32 3.81 8.60
C ASN A 151 -5.92 4.27 7.20
N MET A 152 -6.30 3.53 6.16
CA MET A 152 -6.02 3.87 4.77
C MET A 152 -7.27 4.48 4.14
N LEU A 153 -7.20 5.76 3.83
CA LEU A 153 -8.32 6.52 3.29
C LEU A 153 -8.12 6.77 1.80
N VAL A 154 -9.22 6.71 1.07
CA VAL A 154 -9.31 7.17 -0.31
C VAL A 154 -10.33 8.30 -0.31
N GLY A 155 -9.89 9.48 -0.73
CA GLY A 155 -10.72 10.68 -0.82
C GLY A 155 -11.23 10.89 -2.25
N VAL A 156 -12.54 11.02 -2.39
CA VAL A 156 -13.24 11.41 -3.62
C VAL A 156 -14.20 12.55 -3.30
N CYS A 157 -14.52 13.39 -4.28
CA CYS A 157 -15.46 14.49 -4.05
C CYS A 157 -16.90 14.00 -3.89
N GLN A 158 -17.28 13.05 -4.73
CA GLN A 158 -18.63 12.45 -4.73
C GLN A 158 -18.50 10.96 -5.09
N GLU A 159 -19.31 10.13 -4.45
CA GLU A 159 -19.40 8.71 -4.80
C GLU A 159 -19.91 8.57 -6.24
N GLY A 160 -19.16 7.84 -7.07
CA GLY A 160 -19.47 7.64 -8.49
C GLY A 160 -18.90 8.70 -9.45
N ASP A 161 -18.10 9.67 -8.98
CA ASP A 161 -17.42 10.64 -9.86
C ASP A 161 -16.47 9.95 -10.85
N ASP A 162 -15.87 8.84 -10.46
CA ASP A 162 -15.00 8.00 -11.28
C ASP A 162 -15.77 7.30 -12.43
N GLU A 163 -17.09 7.23 -12.35
CA GLU A 163 -17.96 6.68 -13.38
C GLU A 163 -18.56 7.75 -14.31
N SER A 164 -18.39 9.04 -13.97
CA SER A 164 -19.00 10.16 -14.70
C SER A 164 -18.15 10.57 -15.90
N VAL A 165 -18.61 10.25 -17.10
CA VAL A 165 -17.97 10.65 -18.36
C VAL A 165 -18.96 11.46 -19.20
N ALA A 166 -18.67 12.74 -19.44
CA ALA A 166 -19.40 13.57 -20.38
C ALA A 166 -18.89 13.38 -21.81
N VAL A 167 -19.81 13.31 -22.76
CA VAL A 167 -19.50 13.22 -24.19
C VAL A 167 -19.99 14.47 -24.88
N GLU A 168 -19.05 15.23 -25.40
CA GLU A 168 -19.35 16.49 -26.09
C GLU A 168 -18.93 16.46 -27.55
N LYS A 169 -19.65 17.19 -28.41
CA LYS A 169 -19.23 17.40 -29.79
C LYS A 169 -18.12 18.45 -29.81
N HIS A 170 -16.94 18.10 -30.25
CA HIS A 170 -15.80 19.02 -30.32
C HIS A 170 -15.76 19.73 -31.70
N GLU A 171 -15.79 18.92 -32.77
CA GLU A 171 -15.74 19.37 -34.18
C GLU A 171 -16.61 18.47 -35.07
N ALA A 172 -16.70 18.77 -36.36
CA ALA A 172 -17.31 17.85 -37.31
C ALA A 172 -16.59 16.50 -37.29
N PHE A 173 -17.33 15.43 -37.03
CA PHE A 173 -16.82 14.05 -36.93
C PHE A 173 -15.85 13.77 -35.76
N ARG A 174 -15.77 14.69 -34.74
CA ARG A 174 -14.96 14.48 -33.53
C ARG A 174 -15.82 14.59 -32.28
N LEU A 175 -15.68 13.66 -31.37
CA LEU A 175 -16.27 13.65 -30.04
C LEU A 175 -15.18 13.86 -29.00
N LEU A 176 -15.47 14.67 -28.00
CA LEU A 176 -14.65 14.88 -26.82
C LEU A 176 -15.27 14.09 -25.66
N PHE A 177 -14.45 13.25 -25.01
CA PHE A 177 -14.80 12.57 -23.79
C PHE A 177 -14.13 13.32 -22.63
N VAL A 178 -14.93 13.86 -21.73
CA VAL A 178 -14.43 14.62 -20.58
C VAL A 178 -14.79 13.83 -19.32
N MET A 179 -13.77 13.57 -18.51
CA MET A 179 -13.93 13.00 -17.18
C MET A 179 -13.24 13.92 -16.19
N THR A 180 -13.93 14.32 -15.15
CA THR A 180 -13.40 15.19 -14.09
C THR A 180 -13.68 14.53 -12.75
N MET A 181 -12.63 14.35 -11.96
CA MET A 181 -12.75 13.77 -10.62
C MET A 181 -11.76 14.40 -9.66
N PHE A 182 -12.07 14.35 -8.37
CA PHE A 182 -11.12 14.59 -7.31
C PHE A 182 -10.74 13.25 -6.70
N TYR A 183 -9.46 12.96 -6.61
CA TYR A 183 -8.93 11.72 -6.08
C TYR A 183 -7.69 11.99 -5.23
N GLY A 184 -7.57 11.29 -4.14
CA GLY A 184 -6.39 11.31 -3.31
C GLY A 184 -6.40 10.17 -2.31
N VAL A 185 -5.25 9.86 -1.76
CA VAL A 185 -5.09 8.86 -0.70
C VAL A 185 -4.39 9.49 0.50
N GLU A 186 -4.68 9.00 1.70
CA GLU A 186 -4.06 9.49 2.93
C GLU A 186 -4.15 8.42 4.03
N PHE A 187 -3.29 8.53 5.05
CA PHE A 187 -3.47 7.82 6.31
C PHE A 187 -4.33 8.65 7.26
N GLU A 188 -5.32 8.03 7.91
CA GLU A 188 -6.12 8.69 8.94
C GLU A 188 -5.22 9.20 10.08
N THR A 189 -4.23 8.41 10.45
CA THR A 189 -3.24 8.78 11.44
C THR A 189 -1.93 8.02 11.23
N ILE A 190 -0.82 8.71 11.45
CA ILE A 190 0.55 8.19 11.36
C ILE A 190 1.17 7.87 12.72
N SER A 191 0.36 7.84 13.79
CA SER A 191 0.83 7.48 15.12
C SER A 191 1.29 6.02 15.19
N LYS A 192 2.24 5.71 16.07
CA LYS A 192 2.71 4.33 16.32
C LYS A 192 1.62 3.33 16.68
N GLU A 193 0.49 3.82 17.19
CA GLU A 193 -0.65 2.99 17.58
C GLU A 193 -1.50 2.53 16.38
N ARG A 194 -1.31 3.14 15.21
CA ARG A 194 -2.09 2.89 14.00
C ARG A 194 -1.25 2.54 12.77
N LEU A 195 0.00 3.00 12.72
CA LEU A 195 0.88 2.78 11.58
C LEU A 195 2.29 2.41 12.06
N LEU A 196 2.86 1.37 11.45
CA LEU A 196 4.29 1.08 11.50
C LEU A 196 4.80 0.92 10.08
N VAL A 197 5.89 1.59 9.77
CA VAL A 197 6.57 1.51 8.47
C VAL A 197 7.91 0.81 8.66
N ALA A 198 8.21 -0.18 7.85
CA ALA A 198 9.54 -0.72 7.73
C ALA A 198 10.18 -0.25 6.42
N GLY A 199 11.37 0.32 6.52
CA GLY A 199 12.11 0.86 5.41
C GLY A 199 13.56 1.16 5.81
N LYS A 200 14.41 1.36 4.81
CA LYS A 200 15.80 1.75 5.04
C LYS A 200 15.88 3.20 5.52
N VAL A 201 16.39 3.42 6.70
CA VAL A 201 16.71 4.78 7.18
C VAL A 201 17.99 5.23 6.47
N THR A 202 17.87 6.23 5.60
CA THR A 202 19.04 6.95 5.09
C THR A 202 19.48 7.95 6.17
N ALA A 203 20.71 7.79 6.65
CA ALA A 203 21.32 8.68 7.65
C ALA A 203 21.52 10.09 7.09
#